data_86e0b32ef5e9faa5a40095d8e4d3af55
#
_entry.id   86e0b32ef5e9faa5a40095d8e4d3af55
#
_cell.length_a   1.000
_cell.length_b   1.000
_cell.length_c   1.000
_cell.angle_alpha   90.00
_cell.angle_beta   90.00
_cell.angle_gamma   90.00
#
_symmetry.space_group_name_H-M   'P 1'
#
loop_
_entity.id
_entity.type
_entity.pdbx_description
1 polymer ?
#
loop_
_entity_poly.entity_id
_entity_poly.type
_entity_poly.pdbx_seq_one_letter_code
_entity_poly.pdbx_strand_id
1 'polypeptide(L)'
;MKVLGLVSSPRKGGNGHTLVENILAGAAENGAETELIRLTDVEIKPCLDCGFCKKEGNTTCMQKDAMADIYAKLEAADAVVFGMPIYYGRPNAPFLGFIDRMYAMANPDFSPRLPKDKKFA
;
A
#
# COMPACT_ATOMS: atom_id res chain seq x y z
N MET A 1 5.71 -1.13 17.40
CA MET A 1 5.55 -1.71 16.05
C MET A 1 4.31 -1.12 15.40
N LYS A 2 4.39 -0.73 14.13
CA LYS A 2 3.26 -0.27 13.34
C LYS A 2 2.92 -1.29 12.25
N VAL A 3 1.65 -1.66 12.15
CA VAL A 3 1.16 -2.60 11.14
C VAL A 3 0.09 -1.94 10.29
N LEU A 4 0.32 -1.85 8.99
CA LEU A 4 -0.59 -1.27 8.01
C LEU A 4 -1.32 -2.36 7.24
N GLY A 5 -2.65 -2.34 7.24
CA GLY A 5 -3.50 -3.17 6.40
C GLY A 5 -3.95 -2.40 5.15
N LEU A 6 -3.75 -2.96 3.97
CA LEU A 6 -4.25 -2.41 2.71
C LEU A 6 -5.23 -3.40 2.08
N VAL A 7 -6.49 -2.98 1.91
CA VAL A 7 -7.55 -3.84 1.37
C VAL A 7 -8.10 -3.25 0.08
N SER A 8 -8.11 -4.04 -0.98
CA SER A 8 -8.66 -3.63 -2.28
C SER A 8 -10.00 -4.29 -2.62
N SER A 9 -10.57 -5.08 -1.70
CA SER A 9 -11.89 -5.69 -1.91
C SER A 9 -12.98 -4.62 -1.99
N PRO A 10 -13.88 -4.66 -3.00
CA PRO A 10 -15.04 -3.77 -3.06
C PRO A 10 -16.08 -4.09 -1.98
N ARG A 11 -16.07 -5.32 -1.43
CA ARG A 11 -17.01 -5.73 -0.38
C ARG A 11 -16.48 -5.31 1.00
N LYS A 12 -17.20 -4.40 1.68
CA LYS A 12 -16.99 -4.15 3.11
C LYS A 12 -17.39 -5.41 3.88
N GLY A 13 -16.53 -5.87 4.81
CA GLY A 13 -16.79 -7.09 5.57
C GLY A 13 -16.72 -8.39 4.73
N GLY A 14 -16.20 -8.35 3.50
CA GLY A 14 -15.91 -9.56 2.74
C GLY A 14 -14.69 -10.31 3.32
N ASN A 15 -14.48 -11.57 2.92
CA ASN A 15 -13.47 -12.45 3.51
C ASN A 15 -12.06 -11.83 3.60
N GLY A 16 -11.58 -11.18 2.51
CA GLY A 16 -10.26 -10.55 2.52
C GLY A 16 -10.17 -9.34 3.46
N HIS A 17 -11.27 -8.57 3.59
CA HIS A 17 -11.35 -7.47 4.55
C HIS A 17 -11.30 -8.01 6.00
N THR A 18 -12.18 -8.94 6.32
CA THR A 18 -12.28 -9.55 7.66
C THR A 18 -10.98 -10.24 8.06
N LEU A 19 -10.30 -10.91 7.12
CA LEU A 19 -9.00 -11.53 7.39
C LEU A 19 -7.96 -10.49 7.81
N VAL A 20 -7.84 -9.38 7.06
CA VAL A 20 -6.90 -8.30 7.40
C VAL A 20 -7.27 -7.65 8.74
N GLU A 21 -8.56 -7.39 8.99
CA GLU A 21 -9.02 -6.86 10.29
C GLU A 21 -8.62 -7.75 11.46
N ASN A 22 -8.79 -9.08 11.33
CA ASN A 22 -8.39 -10.02 12.39
C ASN A 22 -6.86 -10.06 12.60
N ILE A 23 -6.08 -9.96 11.52
CA ILE A 23 -4.62 -9.87 11.64
C ILE A 23 -4.23 -8.59 12.38
N LEU A 24 -4.84 -7.45 12.03
CA LEU A 24 -4.58 -6.17 12.69
C LEU A 24 -5.03 -6.20 14.16
N ALA A 25 -6.18 -6.81 14.47
CA ALA A 25 -6.65 -6.98 15.84
C ALA A 25 -5.66 -7.79 16.67
N GLY A 26 -5.18 -8.94 16.16
CA GLY A 26 -4.17 -9.75 16.84
C GLY A 26 -2.85 -9.01 17.03
N ALA A 27 -2.44 -8.16 16.08
CA ALA A 27 -1.27 -7.30 16.24
C ALA A 27 -1.48 -6.25 17.35
N ALA A 28 -2.66 -5.62 17.40
CA ALA A 28 -3.02 -4.63 18.42
C ALA A 28 -3.06 -5.24 19.82
N GLU A 29 -3.60 -6.45 19.99
CA GLU A 29 -3.58 -7.21 21.25
C GLU A 29 -2.16 -7.44 21.78
N ASN A 30 -1.18 -7.46 20.89
CA ASN A 30 0.25 -7.59 21.21
C ASN A 30 0.98 -6.23 21.24
N GLY A 31 0.27 -5.13 21.35
CA GLY A 31 0.82 -3.78 21.55
C GLY A 31 1.27 -3.06 20.28
N ALA A 32 0.89 -3.55 19.08
CA ALA A 32 1.17 -2.82 17.85
C ALA A 32 0.15 -1.69 17.62
N GLU A 33 0.62 -0.58 17.05
CA GLU A 33 -0.23 0.44 16.43
C GLU A 33 -0.70 -0.10 15.07
N THR A 34 -1.99 -0.10 14.82
CA THR A 34 -2.56 -0.67 13.60
C THR A 34 -3.42 0.34 12.85
N GLU A 35 -3.37 0.30 11.53
CA GLU A 35 -4.21 1.09 10.65
C GLU A 35 -4.69 0.24 9.47
N LEU A 36 -5.92 0.45 9.02
CA LEU A 36 -6.48 -0.19 7.83
C LEU A 36 -6.89 0.88 6.81
N ILE A 37 -6.41 0.73 5.58
CA ILE A 37 -6.81 1.56 4.43
C ILE A 37 -7.52 0.68 3.41
N ARG A 38 -8.71 1.10 3.00
CA ARG A 38 -9.41 0.49 1.87
C ARG A 38 -9.08 1.28 0.60
N LEU A 39 -8.37 0.64 -0.33
CA LEU A 39 -7.97 1.25 -1.60
C LEU A 39 -9.17 1.60 -2.49
N THR A 40 -10.34 1.02 -2.20
CA THR A 40 -11.60 1.33 -2.89
C THR A 40 -12.31 2.57 -2.36
N ASP A 41 -11.92 3.06 -1.19
CA ASP A 41 -12.55 4.21 -0.54
C ASP A 41 -11.74 5.51 -0.76
N VAL A 42 -10.62 5.43 -1.47
CA VAL A 42 -9.72 6.54 -1.76
C VAL A 42 -9.45 6.67 -3.26
N GLU A 43 -9.14 7.87 -3.72
CA GLU A 43 -8.76 8.10 -5.11
C GLU A 43 -7.27 7.80 -5.31
N ILE A 44 -6.96 6.85 -6.18
CA ILE A 44 -5.61 6.57 -6.68
C ILE A 44 -5.63 6.73 -8.20
N LYS A 45 -5.01 7.78 -8.71
CA LYS A 45 -4.89 8.03 -10.15
C LYS A 45 -3.86 7.09 -10.77
N PRO A 46 -4.04 6.64 -12.02
CA PRO A 46 -3.06 5.82 -12.71
C PRO A 46 -1.68 6.48 -12.77
N CYS A 47 -0.62 5.67 -12.85
CA CYS A 47 0.72 6.20 -13.14
C CYS A 47 0.74 6.84 -14.53
N LEU A 48 1.31 8.04 -14.65
CA LEU A 48 1.41 8.79 -15.91
C LEU A 48 2.72 8.52 -16.66
N ASP A 49 3.60 7.69 -16.10
CA ASP A 49 4.96 7.47 -16.63
C ASP A 49 5.73 8.75 -16.94
N CYS A 50 5.49 9.79 -16.15
CA CYS A 50 6.08 11.12 -16.35
C CYS A 50 7.55 11.23 -15.93
N GLY A 51 8.13 10.20 -15.29
CA GLY A 51 9.50 10.15 -14.83
C GLY A 51 9.84 11.10 -13.67
N PHE A 52 8.90 11.89 -13.16
CA PHE A 52 9.16 12.88 -12.09
C PHE A 52 9.83 12.24 -10.86
N CYS A 53 9.31 11.10 -10.39
CA CYS A 53 9.84 10.40 -9.22
C CYS A 53 11.23 9.77 -9.44
N LYS A 54 11.75 9.79 -10.66
CA LYS A 54 13.09 9.30 -11.01
C LYS A 54 14.12 10.41 -11.22
N LYS A 55 13.69 11.67 -11.19
CA LYS A 55 14.62 12.81 -11.27
C LYS A 55 15.38 12.95 -9.95
N GLU A 56 16.62 13.38 -10.04
CA GLU A 56 17.49 13.63 -8.90
C GLU A 56 16.79 14.55 -7.87
N GLY A 57 16.88 14.19 -6.61
CA GLY A 57 16.25 14.93 -5.50
C GLY A 57 14.76 14.66 -5.27
N ASN A 58 14.07 13.99 -6.18
CA ASN A 58 12.67 13.63 -5.99
C ASN A 58 12.53 12.26 -5.30
N THR A 59 11.74 12.19 -4.24
CA THR A 59 11.53 10.98 -3.44
C THR A 59 10.09 10.50 -3.45
N THR A 60 9.19 11.21 -4.16
CA THR A 60 7.76 10.90 -4.19
C THR A 60 7.15 11.16 -5.57
N CYS A 61 5.88 10.84 -5.74
CA CYS A 61 5.13 11.14 -6.95
C CYS A 61 4.66 12.60 -6.97
N MET A 62 4.58 13.22 -8.15
CA MET A 62 4.06 14.56 -8.31
C MET A 62 2.53 14.64 -8.24
N GLN A 63 1.83 13.54 -8.46
CA GLN A 63 0.37 13.52 -8.43
C GLN A 63 -0.14 13.70 -7.00
N LYS A 64 -1.14 14.60 -6.85
CA LYS A 64 -1.79 14.86 -5.57
C LYS A 64 -3.05 14.00 -5.48
N ASP A 65 -2.94 12.88 -4.81
CA ASP A 65 -4.01 11.94 -4.51
C ASP A 65 -3.69 11.18 -3.21
N ALA A 66 -4.49 10.16 -2.87
CA ALA A 66 -4.30 9.38 -1.65
C ALA A 66 -2.93 8.69 -1.54
N MET A 67 -2.21 8.51 -2.65
CA MET A 67 -0.89 7.87 -2.60
C MET A 67 0.13 8.67 -1.80
N ALA A 68 0.02 9.99 -1.69
CA ALA A 68 0.93 10.80 -0.89
C ALA A 68 0.91 10.38 0.59
N ASP A 69 -0.29 10.18 1.14
CA ASP A 69 -0.48 9.70 2.52
C ASP A 69 -0.09 8.22 2.66
N ILE A 70 -0.46 7.39 1.68
CA ILE A 70 -0.12 5.96 1.66
C ILE A 70 1.41 5.75 1.63
N TYR A 71 2.17 6.52 0.87
CA TYR A 71 3.64 6.44 0.88
C TYR A 71 4.22 6.70 2.27
N ALA A 72 3.77 7.77 2.94
CA ALA A 72 4.25 8.10 4.28
C ALA A 72 3.92 6.99 5.29
N LYS A 73 2.72 6.40 5.20
CA LYS A 73 2.30 5.27 6.04
C LYS A 73 3.08 3.99 5.74
N LEU A 74 3.35 3.72 4.46
CA LEU A 74 4.20 2.60 4.06
C LEU A 74 5.63 2.75 4.59
N GLU A 75 6.19 3.95 4.55
CA GLU A 75 7.53 4.20 5.11
C GLU A 75 7.55 4.00 6.63
N ALA A 76 6.52 4.48 7.34
CA ALA A 76 6.43 4.42 8.80
C ALA A 76 6.07 3.03 9.35
N ALA A 77 5.42 2.16 8.56
CA ALA A 77 5.00 0.84 9.02
C ALA A 77 6.18 -0.14 9.12
N ASP A 78 6.21 -0.96 10.15
CA ASP A 78 7.15 -2.09 10.28
C ASP A 78 6.69 -3.30 9.48
N ALA A 79 5.37 -3.49 9.37
CA ALA A 79 4.76 -4.55 8.59
C ALA A 79 3.55 -4.05 7.78
N VAL A 80 3.33 -4.66 6.62
CA VAL A 80 2.19 -4.36 5.74
C VAL A 80 1.47 -5.66 5.38
N VAL A 81 0.15 -5.67 5.56
CA VAL A 81 -0.72 -6.80 5.23
C VAL A 81 -1.64 -6.40 4.09
N PHE A 82 -1.70 -7.24 3.05
CA PHE A 82 -2.52 -7.00 1.87
C PHE A 82 -3.73 -7.94 1.83
N GLY A 83 -4.92 -7.37 1.61
CA GLY A 83 -6.15 -8.12 1.35
C GLY A 83 -6.71 -7.75 -0.02
N MET A 84 -6.66 -8.68 -0.98
CA MET A 84 -7.13 -8.44 -2.33
C MET A 84 -7.91 -9.63 -2.89
N PRO A 85 -8.99 -9.41 -3.64
CA PRO A 85 -9.61 -10.47 -4.41
C PRO A 85 -8.80 -10.78 -5.66
N ILE A 86 -8.82 -12.03 -6.08
CA ILE A 86 -8.21 -12.47 -7.33
C ILE A 86 -9.30 -12.53 -8.40
N TYR A 87 -9.14 -11.73 -9.45
CA TYR A 87 -10.01 -11.69 -10.61
C TYR A 87 -9.24 -12.08 -11.86
N TYR A 88 -9.68 -13.09 -12.58
CA TYR A 88 -8.98 -13.62 -13.77
C TYR A 88 -7.49 -13.92 -13.53
N GLY A 89 -7.17 -14.55 -12.38
CA GLY A 89 -5.82 -14.97 -12.04
C GLY A 89 -4.86 -13.84 -11.61
N ARG A 90 -5.37 -12.63 -11.35
CA ARG A 90 -4.58 -11.47 -10.92
C ARG A 90 -5.30 -10.66 -9.85
N PRO A 91 -4.62 -9.83 -9.08
CA PRO A 91 -5.26 -8.87 -8.20
C PRO A 91 -6.22 -7.95 -8.96
N ASN A 92 -7.24 -7.45 -8.26
CA ASN A 92 -8.22 -6.54 -8.84
C ASN A 92 -7.63 -5.14 -9.17
N ALA A 93 -8.31 -4.37 -10.02
CA ALA A 93 -7.83 -3.10 -10.54
C ALA A 93 -7.41 -2.07 -9.46
N PRO A 94 -8.12 -1.89 -8.34
CA PRO A 94 -7.66 -0.97 -7.28
C PRO A 94 -6.29 -1.36 -6.70
N PHE A 95 -6.01 -2.65 -6.55
CA PHE A 95 -4.69 -3.11 -6.08
C PHE A 95 -3.61 -2.90 -7.16
N LEU A 96 -3.92 -3.19 -8.41
CA LEU A 96 -2.97 -2.97 -9.51
C LEU A 96 -2.63 -1.49 -9.67
N GLY A 97 -3.62 -0.59 -9.56
CA GLY A 97 -3.39 0.84 -9.58
C GLY A 97 -2.46 1.30 -8.44
N PHE A 98 -2.62 0.74 -7.24
CA PHE A 98 -1.69 0.96 -6.14
C PHE A 98 -0.28 0.45 -6.48
N ILE A 99 -0.15 -0.77 -7.02
CA ILE A 99 1.16 -1.35 -7.39
C ILE A 99 1.86 -0.50 -8.45
N ASP A 100 1.16 -0.06 -9.49
CA ASP A 100 1.74 0.81 -10.53
C ASP A 100 2.33 2.11 -9.91
N ARG A 101 1.65 2.65 -8.92
CA ARG A 101 2.09 3.85 -8.21
C ARG A 101 3.26 3.58 -7.24
N MET A 102 3.51 2.33 -6.85
CA MET A 102 4.70 1.95 -6.07
C MET A 102 6.01 2.16 -6.85
N TYR A 103 5.94 2.41 -8.15
CA TYR A 103 7.08 2.85 -8.95
C TYR A 103 7.80 4.07 -8.32
N ALA A 104 7.08 4.96 -7.64
CA ALA A 104 7.67 6.09 -6.92
C ALA A 104 8.50 5.68 -5.70
N MET A 105 8.31 4.46 -5.16
CA MET A 105 9.06 3.93 -4.02
C MET A 105 10.32 3.16 -4.42
N ALA A 106 10.72 3.24 -5.68
CA ALA A 106 12.01 2.77 -6.17
C ALA A 106 12.91 3.94 -6.55
N ASN A 107 14.20 3.80 -6.31
CA ASN A 107 15.23 4.73 -6.76
C ASN A 107 15.38 4.70 -8.30
N PRO A 108 16.11 5.65 -8.92
CA PRO A 108 16.36 5.62 -10.37
C PRO A 108 17.05 4.33 -10.86
N ASP A 109 17.84 3.67 -10.02
CA ASP A 109 18.49 2.37 -10.28
C ASP A 109 17.59 1.17 -9.94
N PHE A 110 16.30 1.42 -9.63
CA PHE A 110 15.30 0.45 -9.21
C PHE A 110 15.56 -0.23 -7.85
N SER A 111 16.56 0.19 -7.10
CA SER A 111 16.67 -0.24 -5.71
C SER A 111 15.49 0.28 -4.88
N PRO A 112 14.99 -0.49 -3.89
CA PRO A 112 13.87 -0.07 -3.08
C PRO A 112 14.22 1.10 -2.15
N ARG A 113 13.29 2.04 -1.99
CA ARG A 113 13.37 3.11 -0.98
C ARG A 113 12.84 2.66 0.37
N LEU A 114 11.97 1.63 0.38
CA LEU A 114 11.44 1.08 1.64
C LEU A 114 12.53 0.39 2.45
N PRO A 115 12.47 0.44 3.79
CA PRO A 115 13.40 -0.28 4.65
C PRO A 115 13.46 -1.78 4.33
N LYS A 116 14.67 -2.37 4.38
CA LYS A 116 14.91 -3.78 4.00
C LYS A 116 14.32 -4.79 4.97
N ASP A 117 14.09 -4.40 6.22
CA ASP A 117 13.56 -5.25 7.29
C ASP A 117 12.03 -5.23 7.37
N LYS A 118 11.38 -4.44 6.55
CA LYS A 118 9.91 -4.36 6.49
C LYS A 118 9.30 -5.70 6.08
N LYS A 119 8.29 -6.14 6.84
CA LYS A 119 7.57 -7.40 6.60
C LYS A 119 6.34 -7.16 5.72
N PHE A 120 6.07 -8.11 4.82
CA PHE A 120 4.89 -8.12 3.96
C PHE A 120 4.15 -9.46 4.06
N ALA A 121 2.83 -9.42 4.13
CA ALA A 121 1.94 -10.58 4.18
C ALA A 121 0.67 -10.35 3.32
#